data_18ae801bb7354db30ec734d3e96e3db9
#
_entry.id   18ae801bb7354db30ec734d3e96e3db9
#
_cell.length_a   1.000
_cell.length_b   1.000
_cell.length_c   1.000
_cell.angle_alpha   90.00
_cell.angle_beta   90.00
_cell.angle_gamma   90.00
#
_symmetry.space_group_name_H-M   'P 1'
#
loop_
_entity.id
_entity.type
_entity.pdbx_description
1 polymer ?
#
loop_
_entity_poly.entity_id
_entity_poly.type
_entity_poly.pdbx_seq_one_letter_code
_entity_poly.pdbx_strand_id
1 'polypeptide(L)'
;MKPILLTLFFFFSFIFIGCSQTDALKSSIIRGEEIYTDFCVSCHLPSGEGVKGVFPPLAKSDYLFKNREASIRGIKFGQSGEIIVNGIKYNGVMAPMGLSDDEIADVMNYITNSWGNKNNNMVTEEEVSKIKK
;
A
#
# COMPACT_ATOMS: atom_id res chain seq x y z
N MET A 1 -11.15 -33.26 -34.68
CA MET A 1 -9.89 -32.49 -34.52
C MET A 1 -10.05 -30.96 -34.26
N LYS A 2 -11.25 -30.39 -34.36
CA LYS A 2 -11.48 -28.95 -34.10
C LYS A 2 -11.63 -28.50 -32.64
N PRO A 3 -12.06 -29.31 -31.64
CA PRO A 3 -12.24 -28.82 -30.28
C PRO A 3 -10.93 -28.69 -29.47
N ILE A 4 -9.87 -29.44 -29.80
CA ILE A 4 -8.61 -29.45 -29.04
C ILE A 4 -7.80 -28.16 -29.29
N LEU A 5 -7.88 -27.59 -30.50
CA LEU A 5 -7.16 -26.37 -30.86
C LEU A 5 -7.78 -25.13 -30.18
N LEU A 6 -9.09 -25.12 -29.96
CA LEU A 6 -9.79 -24.01 -29.30
C LEU A 6 -9.54 -23.98 -27.80
N THR A 7 -9.41 -25.13 -27.13
CA THR A 7 -9.10 -25.24 -25.71
C THR A 7 -7.66 -24.85 -25.40
N LEU A 8 -6.72 -25.16 -26.28
CA LEU A 8 -5.32 -24.71 -26.14
C LEU A 8 -5.14 -23.19 -26.27
N PHE A 9 -5.96 -22.54 -27.13
CA PHE A 9 -5.93 -21.10 -27.30
C PHE A 9 -6.48 -20.35 -26.07
N PHE A 10 -7.48 -20.93 -25.40
CA PHE A 10 -8.04 -20.37 -24.16
C PHE A 10 -7.09 -20.52 -22.96
N PHE A 11 -6.31 -21.63 -22.89
CA PHE A 11 -5.34 -21.85 -21.82
C PHE A 11 -4.10 -20.95 -21.95
N PHE A 12 -3.71 -20.62 -23.19
CA PHE A 12 -2.55 -19.76 -23.45
C PHE A 12 -2.85 -18.28 -23.14
N SER A 13 -4.11 -17.85 -23.25
CA SER A 13 -4.54 -16.47 -22.95
C SER A 13 -4.50 -16.13 -21.46
N PHE A 14 -4.61 -17.14 -20.55
CA PHE A 14 -4.61 -16.93 -19.11
C PHE A 14 -3.21 -16.73 -18.51
N ILE A 15 -2.16 -17.20 -19.18
CA ILE A 15 -0.77 -17.14 -18.66
C ILE A 15 -0.18 -15.72 -18.77
N PHE A 16 -0.64 -14.90 -19.72
CA PHE A 16 -0.11 -13.55 -19.93
C PHE A 16 -0.58 -12.51 -18.90
N ILE A 17 -1.71 -12.73 -18.21
CA ILE A 17 -2.28 -11.75 -17.28
C ILE A 17 -1.50 -11.73 -15.95
N GLY A 18 -0.95 -12.84 -15.51
CA GLY A 18 -0.22 -12.94 -14.24
C GLY A 18 1.15 -12.25 -14.25
N CYS A 19 1.83 -12.22 -15.38
CA CYS A 19 3.17 -11.61 -15.49
C CYS A 19 3.10 -10.06 -15.48
N SER A 20 2.09 -9.50 -16.13
CA SER A 20 1.88 -8.04 -16.20
C SER A 20 1.57 -7.40 -14.83
N GLN A 21 0.81 -8.08 -13.98
CA GLN A 21 0.43 -7.56 -12.66
C GLN A 21 1.60 -7.52 -11.68
N THR A 22 2.51 -8.50 -11.78
CA THR A 22 3.72 -8.57 -10.94
C THR A 22 4.69 -7.43 -11.28
N ASP A 23 4.84 -7.08 -12.55
CA ASP A 23 5.73 -6.01 -12.99
C ASP A 23 5.16 -4.63 -12.68
N ALA A 24 3.84 -4.44 -12.79
CA ALA A 24 3.16 -3.23 -12.37
C ALA A 24 3.34 -2.96 -10.87
N LEU A 25 3.16 -3.98 -10.02
CA LEU A 25 3.37 -3.86 -8.57
C LEU A 25 4.82 -3.51 -8.23
N LYS A 26 5.81 -4.15 -8.88
CA LYS A 26 7.23 -3.83 -8.67
C LYS A 26 7.55 -2.38 -9.01
N SER A 27 7.06 -1.89 -10.16
CA SER A 27 7.27 -0.50 -10.57
C SER A 27 6.62 0.48 -9.60
N SER A 28 5.42 0.17 -9.11
CA SER A 28 4.71 0.96 -8.10
C SER A 28 5.49 1.00 -6.78
N ILE A 29 6.04 -0.12 -6.32
CA ILE A 29 6.87 -0.19 -5.10
C ILE A 29 8.10 0.71 -5.21
N ILE A 30 8.77 0.74 -6.36
CA ILE A 30 9.96 1.58 -6.58
C ILE A 30 9.60 3.07 -6.48
N ARG A 31 8.53 3.52 -7.13
CA ARG A 31 8.06 4.91 -7.01
C ARG A 31 7.60 5.24 -5.58
N GLY A 32 6.92 4.29 -4.93
CA GLY A 32 6.49 4.44 -3.55
C GLY A 32 7.63 4.56 -2.54
N GLU A 33 8.80 3.96 -2.80
CA GLU A 33 10.00 4.12 -2.00
C GLU A 33 10.53 5.56 -2.03
N GLU A 34 10.54 6.20 -3.20
CA GLU A 34 10.92 7.59 -3.35
C GLU A 34 9.97 8.51 -2.56
N ILE A 35 8.66 8.31 -2.71
CA ILE A 35 7.64 9.06 -1.97
C ILE A 35 7.79 8.86 -0.45
N TYR A 36 8.03 7.63 -0.01
CA TYR A 36 8.26 7.34 1.41
C TYR A 36 9.46 8.09 1.97
N THR A 37 10.55 8.11 1.22
CA THR A 37 11.78 8.80 1.59
C THR A 37 11.56 10.30 1.73
N ASP A 38 10.77 10.90 0.85
CA ASP A 38 10.54 12.33 0.84
C ASP A 38 9.53 12.81 1.90
N PHE A 39 8.49 12.00 2.18
CA PHE A 39 7.35 12.47 2.97
C PHE A 39 7.11 11.70 4.29
N CYS A 40 7.61 10.50 4.44
CA CYS A 40 7.17 9.61 5.53
C CYS A 40 8.29 9.24 6.51
N VAL A 41 9.53 9.17 6.01
CA VAL A 41 10.69 8.63 6.75
C VAL A 41 10.99 9.39 8.03
N SER A 42 10.72 10.70 8.08
CA SER A 42 11.01 11.55 9.25
C SER A 42 10.24 11.12 10.50
N CYS A 43 9.04 10.58 10.34
CA CYS A 43 8.20 10.09 11.44
C CYS A 43 8.21 8.56 11.56
N HIS A 44 8.11 7.87 10.43
CA HIS A 44 7.99 6.41 10.43
C HIS A 44 9.33 5.67 10.39
N LEU A 45 10.45 6.38 10.25
CA LEU A 45 11.84 5.91 10.23
C LEU A 45 12.17 5.01 9.01
N PRO A 46 13.45 4.84 8.64
CA PRO A 46 13.82 4.13 7.40
C PRO A 46 13.38 2.66 7.35
N SER A 47 13.28 1.99 8.49
CA SER A 47 12.81 0.60 8.59
C SER A 47 11.31 0.48 8.92
N GLY A 48 10.57 1.58 8.89
CA GLY A 48 9.13 1.59 9.13
C GLY A 48 8.74 1.23 10.57
N GLU A 49 9.68 1.23 11.51
CA GLU A 49 9.43 0.89 12.93
C GLU A 49 8.69 1.97 13.70
N GLY A 50 8.71 3.21 13.23
CA GLY A 50 8.14 4.34 13.93
C GLY A 50 8.76 4.60 15.30
N VAL A 51 8.04 5.34 16.16
CA VAL A 51 8.45 5.63 17.53
C VAL A 51 7.33 5.22 18.48
N LYS A 52 7.60 4.25 19.35
CA LYS A 52 6.61 3.66 20.26
C LYS A 52 5.83 4.73 21.03
N GLY A 53 4.51 4.71 20.90
CA GLY A 53 3.59 5.63 21.57
C GLY A 53 3.53 7.03 20.94
N VAL A 54 4.34 7.33 19.92
CA VAL A 54 4.39 8.63 19.23
C VAL A 54 4.01 8.46 17.76
N PHE A 55 4.80 7.71 17.00
CA PHE A 55 4.56 7.42 15.58
C PHE A 55 4.37 5.92 15.39
N PRO A 56 3.21 5.47 14.86
CA PRO A 56 2.93 4.05 14.73
C PRO A 56 3.89 3.37 13.75
N PRO A 57 4.25 2.09 13.98
CA PRO A 57 5.02 1.33 13.03
C PRO A 57 4.18 1.02 11.79
N LEU A 58 4.83 1.00 10.62
CA LEU A 58 4.31 0.49 9.36
C LEU A 58 4.85 -0.92 9.09
N ALA A 59 6.07 -1.19 9.55
CA ALA A 59 6.64 -2.53 9.54
C ALA A 59 5.84 -3.47 10.45
N LYS A 60 5.36 -4.59 9.89
CA LYS A 60 4.56 -5.60 10.60
C LYS A 60 3.35 -5.02 11.36
N SER A 61 2.75 -3.97 10.82
CA SER A 61 1.60 -3.28 11.40
C SER A 61 0.32 -4.07 11.15
N ASP A 62 -0.33 -4.51 12.23
CA ASP A 62 -1.64 -5.16 12.12
C ASP A 62 -2.72 -4.19 11.62
N TYR A 63 -2.64 -2.92 12.00
CA TYR A 63 -3.55 -1.89 11.57
C TYR A 63 -3.51 -1.68 10.06
N LEU A 64 -2.32 -1.58 9.48
CA LEU A 64 -2.10 -1.36 8.05
C LEU A 64 -2.78 -2.45 7.19
N PHE A 65 -2.75 -3.70 7.64
CA PHE A 65 -3.34 -4.82 6.90
C PHE A 65 -4.83 -5.03 7.18
N LYS A 66 -5.28 -4.78 8.41
CA LYS A 66 -6.69 -4.95 8.80
C LYS A 66 -7.58 -3.77 8.37
N ASN A 67 -7.01 -2.58 8.24
CA ASN A 67 -7.74 -1.33 7.98
C ASN A 67 -7.24 -0.63 6.72
N ARG A 68 -7.19 -1.35 5.60
CA ARG A 68 -6.67 -0.86 4.31
C ARG A 68 -7.26 0.48 3.89
N GLU A 69 -8.59 0.58 3.90
CA GLU A 69 -9.29 1.82 3.54
C GLU A 69 -8.95 2.98 4.48
N ALA A 70 -8.93 2.72 5.79
CA ALA A 70 -8.57 3.74 6.78
C ALA A 70 -7.10 4.16 6.65
N SER A 71 -6.21 3.27 6.27
CA SER A 71 -4.80 3.58 6.00
C SER A 71 -4.64 4.49 4.78
N ILE A 72 -5.33 4.19 3.67
CA ILE A 72 -5.38 5.06 2.48
C ILE A 72 -5.97 6.42 2.84
N ARG A 73 -7.09 6.45 3.57
CA ARG A 73 -7.75 7.68 4.01
C ARG A 73 -6.83 8.54 4.88
N GLY A 74 -6.05 7.92 5.77
CA GLY A 74 -5.08 8.59 6.62
C GLY A 74 -3.99 9.31 5.83
N ILE A 75 -3.47 8.69 4.77
CA ILE A 75 -2.49 9.34 3.88
C ILE A 75 -3.15 10.46 3.08
N LYS A 76 -4.34 10.22 2.54
CA LYS A 76 -5.04 11.15 1.63
C LYS A 76 -5.54 12.42 2.34
N PHE A 77 -6.14 12.26 3.51
CA PHE A 77 -6.85 13.34 4.21
C PHE A 77 -6.27 13.67 5.58
N GLY A 78 -5.22 12.98 5.98
CA GLY A 78 -4.66 13.05 7.32
C GLY A 78 -5.33 12.07 8.30
N GLN A 79 -4.64 11.82 9.39
CA GLN A 79 -5.10 10.96 10.49
C GLN A 79 -5.05 11.76 11.78
N SER A 80 -6.13 11.72 12.55
CA SER A 80 -6.21 12.28 13.89
C SER A 80 -7.09 11.40 14.79
N GLY A 81 -6.88 11.52 16.09
CA GLY A 81 -7.58 10.68 17.06
C GLY A 81 -6.84 9.38 17.37
N GLU A 82 -7.37 8.64 18.34
CA GLU A 82 -6.75 7.42 18.84
C GLU A 82 -6.90 6.28 17.83
N ILE A 83 -5.77 5.63 17.53
CA ILE A 83 -5.72 4.33 16.85
C ILE A 83 -4.93 3.34 17.68
N ILE A 84 -5.17 2.04 17.47
CA ILE A 84 -4.42 0.97 18.11
C ILE A 84 -3.65 0.24 17.02
N VAL A 85 -2.32 0.17 17.17
CA VAL A 85 -1.43 -0.56 16.27
C VAL A 85 -0.61 -1.54 17.08
N ASN A 86 -0.68 -2.83 16.74
CA ASN A 86 0.02 -3.90 17.47
C ASN A 86 -0.25 -3.87 18.98
N GLY A 87 -1.49 -3.54 19.40
CA GLY A 87 -1.90 -3.44 20.79
C GLY A 87 -1.46 -2.17 21.52
N ILE A 88 -0.78 -1.23 20.84
CA ILE A 88 -0.32 0.03 21.43
C ILE A 88 -1.20 1.18 20.92
N LYS A 89 -1.58 2.06 21.84
CA LYS A 89 -2.35 3.27 21.52
C LYS A 89 -1.46 4.38 20.95
N TYR A 90 -1.91 5.01 19.89
CA TYR A 90 -1.32 6.19 19.28
C TYR A 90 -2.41 7.25 19.13
N ASN A 91 -2.15 8.46 19.58
CA ASN A 91 -3.10 9.58 19.51
C ASN A 91 -2.41 10.83 18.96
N GLY A 92 -1.64 10.64 17.91
CA GLY A 92 -0.96 11.72 17.20
C GLY A 92 -1.80 12.28 16.06
N VAL A 93 -1.23 13.26 15.39
CA VAL A 93 -1.79 13.83 14.16
C VAL A 93 -0.80 13.60 13.03
N MET A 94 -1.27 12.99 11.95
CA MET A 94 -0.57 12.92 10.67
C MET A 94 -1.29 13.84 9.70
N ALA A 95 -0.63 14.92 9.29
CA ALA A 95 -1.19 15.84 8.30
C ALA A 95 -1.27 15.18 6.92
N PRO A 96 -2.21 15.58 6.05
CA PRO A 96 -2.20 15.14 4.66
C PRO A 96 -0.96 15.68 3.95
N MET A 97 -0.29 14.84 3.16
CA MET A 97 0.96 15.20 2.48
C MET A 97 0.74 15.91 1.14
N GLY A 98 -0.49 16.04 0.66
CA GLY A 98 -0.81 16.66 -0.63
C GLY A 98 -0.47 15.79 -1.83
N LEU A 99 -0.33 14.48 -1.62
CA LEU A 99 -0.05 13.50 -2.67
C LEU A 99 -1.26 13.29 -3.58
N SER A 100 -1.01 13.03 -4.87
CA SER A 100 -2.02 12.58 -5.83
C SER A 100 -2.47 11.14 -5.56
N ASP A 101 -3.58 10.72 -6.16
CA ASP A 101 -4.15 9.40 -5.91
C ASP A 101 -3.23 8.26 -6.38
N ASP A 102 -2.48 8.44 -7.47
CA ASP A 102 -1.46 7.51 -7.94
C ASP A 102 -0.23 7.45 -7.01
N GLU A 103 0.24 8.58 -6.50
CA GLU A 103 1.32 8.63 -5.51
C GLU A 103 0.92 7.95 -4.19
N ILE A 104 -0.32 8.12 -3.75
CA ILE A 104 -0.86 7.41 -2.57
C ILE A 104 -0.91 5.91 -2.82
N ALA A 105 -1.33 5.49 -4.02
CA ALA A 105 -1.32 4.06 -4.39
C ALA A 105 0.12 3.50 -4.37
N ASP A 106 1.08 4.23 -4.92
CA ASP A 106 2.48 3.82 -4.97
C ASP A 106 3.10 3.69 -3.56
N VAL A 107 2.93 4.67 -2.69
CA VAL A 107 3.46 4.59 -1.32
C VAL A 107 2.76 3.51 -0.50
N MET A 108 1.46 3.28 -0.69
CA MET A 108 0.75 2.15 -0.06
C MET A 108 1.31 0.81 -0.51
N ASN A 109 1.62 0.65 -1.80
CA ASN A 109 2.24 -0.56 -2.32
C ASN A 109 3.65 -0.76 -1.76
N TYR A 110 4.43 0.30 -1.59
CA TYR A 110 5.73 0.23 -0.95
C TYR A 110 5.63 -0.21 0.51
N ILE A 111 4.88 0.49 1.36
CA ILE A 111 4.81 0.20 2.79
C ILE A 111 4.19 -1.16 3.11
N THR A 112 3.31 -1.66 2.23
CA THR A 112 2.71 -2.99 2.39
C THR A 112 3.57 -4.13 1.84
N ASN A 113 4.72 -3.83 1.21
CA ASN A 113 5.65 -4.83 0.67
C ASN A 113 7.11 -4.64 1.14
N SER A 114 7.35 -3.75 2.11
CA SER A 114 8.68 -3.47 2.68
C SER A 114 8.81 -4.04 4.10
N TRP A 115 10.02 -4.15 4.60
CA TRP A 115 10.36 -4.52 5.99
C TRP A 115 9.76 -5.85 6.46
N GLY A 116 9.59 -6.80 5.53
CA GLY A 116 8.96 -8.09 5.78
C GLY A 116 7.44 -8.11 5.65
N ASN A 117 6.81 -6.98 5.36
CA ASN A 117 5.42 -6.92 4.90
C ASN A 117 5.29 -7.58 3.53
N LYS A 118 4.15 -8.25 3.28
CA LYS A 118 3.83 -8.85 1.98
C LYS A 118 2.36 -8.63 1.65
N ASN A 119 2.09 -8.04 0.51
CA ASN A 119 0.75 -7.82 0.01
C ASN A 119 0.70 -7.98 -1.52
N ASN A 120 0.05 -9.03 -1.98
CA ASN A 120 -0.15 -9.28 -3.42
C ASN A 120 -1.36 -8.53 -4.00
N ASN A 121 -2.17 -7.90 -3.14
CA ASN A 121 -3.33 -7.11 -3.56
C ASN A 121 -2.90 -5.65 -3.77
N MET A 122 -2.45 -5.34 -4.98
CA MET A 122 -1.99 -4.02 -5.36
C MET A 122 -3.05 -2.94 -5.06
N VAL A 123 -2.63 -1.83 -4.45
CA VAL A 123 -3.43 -0.61 -4.37
C VAL A 123 -3.36 0.09 -5.72
N THR A 124 -4.50 0.54 -6.22
CA THR A 124 -4.60 1.25 -7.50
C THR A 124 -5.05 2.69 -7.29
N GLU A 125 -4.69 3.56 -8.23
CA GLU A 125 -5.20 4.94 -8.28
C GLU A 125 -6.74 4.99 -8.23
N GLU A 126 -7.40 4.08 -8.97
CA GLU A 126 -8.86 3.97 -8.97
C GLU A 126 -9.43 3.66 -7.58
N GLU A 127 -8.78 2.77 -6.81
CA GLU A 127 -9.18 2.48 -5.43
C GLU A 127 -9.03 3.73 -4.55
N VAL A 128 -7.90 4.42 -4.63
CA VAL A 128 -7.63 5.64 -3.86
C VAL A 128 -8.62 6.75 -4.22
N SER A 129 -8.98 6.91 -5.49
CA SER A 129 -9.93 7.94 -5.94
C SER A 129 -11.33 7.78 -5.35
N LYS A 130 -11.73 6.55 -5.02
CA LYS A 130 -13.03 6.23 -4.41
C LYS A 130 -13.08 6.51 -2.90
N ILE A 131 -11.93 6.67 -2.24
CA ILE A 131 -11.88 6.97 -0.80
C ILE A 131 -12.33 8.41 -0.57
N LYS A 132 -13.35 8.56 0.26
CA LYS A 132 -13.94 9.85 0.64
C LYS A 132 -13.48 10.25 2.05
N LYS A 133 -13.56 11.55 2.33
CA LYS A 133 -13.26 12.12 3.64
C LYS A 133 -14.28 11.70 4.70
#